data_e5bb3e2854f856e6a2b829c46afec2d1
#
_entry.id   e5bb3e2854f856e6a2b829c46afec2d1
#
_cell.length_a   1.000
_cell.length_b   1.000
_cell.length_c   1.000
_cell.angle_alpha   90.00
_cell.angle_beta   90.00
_cell.angle_gamma   90.00
#
_symmetry.space_group_name_H-M   'P 1'
#
loop_
_entity.id
_entity.type
_entity.pdbx_description
1 polymer ?
#
loop_
_entity_poly.entity_id
_entity_poly.type
_entity_poly.pdbx_seq_one_letter_code
_entity_poly.pdbx_strand_id
1 'polypeptide(L)'
;CPCVIGFTGARCQVNIDDCASSPCRNGGTCHDSVAGYTCECPPGYTGMSCETNINDCLSAPCHRGECIDGDNSFTCNCHPGYTGRVCQTQINECESNPCQFGGHCEDLIGGYQCRCKPGTSGRNCEINVNECYSNPCRNGATCIDGINRYTCECIPGFTGQHCETNINECLSNPCANGGKCVDRINGFRCECPRGYYDARCLSDVNECASNPCINGGSCEDGVNQFICHCLPGYGGQRCERDIDECSSNPCQHGGTCHDRLNAYKCDCVLGFTGVNCETNIDD
;
A
#
# COMPACT_ATOMS: atom_id res chain seq x y z
N CYS A 1 104.29 48.81 -2.48
CA CYS A 1 103.61 48.79 -1.20
C CYS A 1 102.26 47.98 -1.39
N PRO A 2 101.97 47.16 -0.41
CA PRO A 2 100.63 46.55 -0.42
C PRO A 2 99.58 47.64 -0.17
N CYS A 3 98.42 47.57 -0.88
CA CYS A 3 97.36 48.45 -0.68
C CYS A 3 96.59 48.11 0.65
N VAL A 4 95.97 49.12 1.24
CA VAL A 4 95.05 48.84 2.37
C VAL A 4 93.91 47.91 1.92
N ILE A 5 93.41 47.17 2.86
CA ILE A 5 92.35 46.20 2.61
C ILE A 5 91.16 46.91 1.92
N GLY A 6 90.66 46.29 0.80
CA GLY A 6 89.53 46.84 0.03
C GLY A 6 89.97 47.64 -1.21
N PHE A 7 91.25 47.93 -1.42
CA PHE A 7 91.72 48.68 -2.58
C PHE A 7 92.71 47.87 -3.43
N THR A 8 92.74 48.12 -4.72
CA THR A 8 93.67 47.54 -5.73
C THR A 8 94.16 48.60 -6.73
N GLY A 9 95.02 48.17 -7.67
CA GLY A 9 95.62 49.07 -8.66
C GLY A 9 97.00 49.63 -8.24
N ALA A 10 97.76 50.14 -9.21
CA ALA A 10 99.14 50.58 -9.00
C ALA A 10 99.33 51.75 -8.01
N ARG A 11 98.25 52.49 -7.73
CA ARG A 11 98.18 53.58 -6.77
C ARG A 11 97.15 53.40 -5.66
N CYS A 12 96.60 52.10 -5.51
CA CYS A 12 95.53 51.76 -4.52
C CYS A 12 94.33 52.67 -4.62
N GLN A 13 93.94 53.06 -5.83
CA GLN A 13 92.80 53.96 -6.11
C GLN A 13 91.52 53.28 -6.55
N VAL A 14 91.53 51.96 -6.74
CA VAL A 14 90.36 51.22 -7.21
C VAL A 14 89.81 50.43 -6.03
N ASN A 15 88.54 50.65 -5.68
CA ASN A 15 87.86 49.77 -4.75
C ASN A 15 87.72 48.39 -5.37
N ILE A 16 87.98 47.37 -4.60
CA ILE A 16 87.71 45.96 -5.02
C ILE A 16 86.22 45.78 -5.03
N ASP A 17 85.69 45.35 -6.16
CA ASP A 17 84.24 44.98 -6.27
C ASP A 17 84.01 43.63 -5.58
N ASP A 18 83.60 43.70 -4.30
CA ASP A 18 83.29 42.56 -3.45
C ASP A 18 82.04 41.87 -3.91
N CYS A 19 81.17 42.54 -4.74
CA CYS A 19 79.97 41.95 -5.39
C CYS A 19 80.26 41.06 -6.61
N ALA A 20 81.53 41.16 -7.17
CA ALA A 20 81.91 40.36 -8.35
C ALA A 20 81.76 38.83 -8.14
N SER A 21 81.84 38.36 -6.90
CA SER A 21 81.65 36.93 -6.56
C SER A 21 80.16 36.53 -6.41
N SER A 22 79.23 37.46 -6.61
CA SER A 22 77.75 37.23 -6.42
C SER A 22 77.45 36.65 -5.01
N PRO A 23 77.86 37.27 -3.94
CA PRO A 23 77.76 36.72 -2.59
C PRO A 23 76.33 36.70 -2.04
N CYS A 24 75.43 37.53 -2.58
CA CYS A 24 74.07 37.59 -2.15
C CYS A 24 73.25 36.46 -2.79
N ARG A 25 72.58 35.68 -1.96
CA ARG A 25 71.77 34.51 -2.38
C ARG A 25 70.29 34.89 -2.57
N ASN A 26 69.54 33.97 -3.03
CA ASN A 26 68.04 34.05 -3.14
C ASN A 26 67.55 35.37 -3.81
N GLY A 27 68.33 35.90 -4.76
CA GLY A 27 67.98 37.10 -5.51
C GLY A 27 68.24 38.41 -4.76
N GLY A 28 69.01 38.38 -3.70
CA GLY A 28 69.44 39.57 -2.99
C GLY A 28 70.30 40.54 -3.82
N THR A 29 70.12 41.84 -3.69
CA THR A 29 70.90 42.86 -4.35
C THR A 29 72.18 43.14 -3.57
N CYS A 30 73.34 43.05 -4.26
CA CYS A 30 74.60 43.28 -3.65
C CYS A 30 75.00 44.77 -3.82
N HIS A 31 75.40 45.39 -2.71
CA HIS A 31 75.93 46.73 -2.67
C HIS A 31 77.42 46.67 -2.21
N ASP A 32 78.31 47.08 -3.12
CA ASP A 32 79.75 47.11 -2.87
C ASP A 32 80.14 48.24 -1.89
N SER A 33 81.04 47.92 -1.00
CA SER A 33 81.56 48.87 0.01
C SER A 33 83.08 48.73 0.08
N VAL A 34 83.71 49.59 0.84
CA VAL A 34 85.18 49.53 1.09
C VAL A 34 85.48 48.30 1.98
N ALA A 35 86.20 47.30 1.42
CA ALA A 35 86.58 46.08 2.11
C ALA A 35 85.40 45.22 2.59
N GLY A 36 84.29 45.17 1.81
CA GLY A 36 83.17 44.37 2.14
C GLY A 36 81.94 44.65 1.25
N TYR A 37 80.89 43.95 1.48
CA TYR A 37 79.64 44.12 0.76
C TYR A 37 78.48 44.10 1.75
N THR A 38 77.29 44.54 1.31
CA THR A 38 76.03 44.36 2.00
C THR A 38 75.02 43.85 1.04
N CYS A 39 74.16 42.89 1.50
CA CYS A 39 73.07 42.39 0.74
C CYS A 39 71.74 43.00 1.18
N GLU A 40 71.01 43.52 0.21
CA GLU A 40 69.59 43.87 0.39
C GLU A 40 68.79 42.66 0.03
N CYS A 41 68.20 42.03 1.05
CA CYS A 41 67.45 40.80 0.87
C CYS A 41 66.04 41.03 0.34
N PRO A 42 65.56 40.21 -0.58
CA PRO A 42 64.17 40.24 -0.97
C PRO A 42 63.30 39.79 0.18
N PRO A 43 61.99 40.13 0.16
CA PRO A 43 61.03 39.68 1.18
C PRO A 43 61.08 38.15 1.33
N GLY A 44 61.03 37.66 2.60
CA GLY A 44 61.08 36.24 2.95
C GLY A 44 62.47 35.72 3.25
N TYR A 45 63.58 36.55 3.02
CA TYR A 45 64.95 36.14 3.30
C TYR A 45 65.66 37.10 4.24
N THR A 46 66.59 36.57 5.01
CA THR A 46 67.43 37.29 5.95
C THR A 46 68.84 36.67 5.99
N GLY A 47 69.72 37.22 6.81
CA GLY A 47 71.10 36.82 6.89
C GLY A 47 72.03 37.76 6.14
N MET A 48 73.36 37.70 6.38
CA MET A 48 74.34 38.60 5.77
C MET A 48 74.41 38.49 4.25
N SER A 49 74.12 37.29 3.72
CA SER A 49 74.10 36.99 2.28
C SER A 49 72.72 36.53 1.80
N CYS A 50 71.63 36.87 2.53
CA CYS A 50 70.25 36.45 2.25
C CYS A 50 70.09 34.93 2.19
N GLU A 51 70.91 34.20 2.96
CA GLU A 51 70.95 32.74 2.94
C GLU A 51 69.86 32.04 3.72
N THR A 52 69.13 32.75 4.60
CA THR A 52 68.19 32.19 5.54
C THR A 52 66.76 32.59 5.15
N ASN A 53 65.91 31.59 4.90
CA ASN A 53 64.46 31.82 4.79
C ASN A 53 63.90 32.27 6.14
N ILE A 54 63.06 33.27 6.13
CA ILE A 54 62.32 33.71 7.31
C ILE A 54 61.17 32.72 7.50
N ASN A 55 61.12 32.11 8.69
CA ASN A 55 60.05 31.18 8.99
C ASN A 55 58.74 31.92 9.25
N ASP A 56 57.81 31.97 8.25
CA ASP A 56 56.53 32.62 8.30
C ASP A 56 55.57 31.93 9.28
N CYS A 57 55.84 30.67 9.68
CA CYS A 57 55.06 29.91 10.65
C CYS A 57 55.30 30.30 12.11
N LEU A 58 56.32 31.15 12.42
CA LEU A 58 56.61 31.56 13.81
C LEU A 58 55.47 32.29 14.49
N SER A 59 54.60 32.99 13.75
CA SER A 59 53.43 33.65 14.24
C SER A 59 52.24 32.71 14.51
N ALA A 60 52.40 31.40 14.29
CA ALA A 60 51.36 30.39 14.37
C ALA A 60 50.07 30.78 13.61
N PRO A 61 50.14 31.07 12.30
CA PRO A 61 49.02 31.63 11.55
C PRO A 61 47.89 30.64 11.32
N CYS A 62 48.15 29.34 11.43
CA CYS A 62 47.16 28.28 11.19
C CYS A 62 46.38 27.96 12.47
N HIS A 63 45.05 28.20 12.46
CA HIS A 63 44.20 28.01 13.65
C HIS A 63 43.96 26.51 13.97
N ARG A 64 43.55 25.74 12.96
CA ARG A 64 43.21 24.30 13.06
C ARG A 64 43.91 23.50 11.97
N GLY A 65 45.24 23.57 11.97
CA GLY A 65 46.07 22.91 10.97
C GLY A 65 47.53 23.05 11.23
N GLU A 66 48.34 22.39 10.46
CA GLU A 66 49.78 22.48 10.49
C GLU A 66 50.26 23.57 9.52
N CYS A 67 51.22 24.37 9.95
CA CYS A 67 51.79 25.41 9.13
C CYS A 67 52.99 24.85 8.40
N ILE A 68 53.03 25.04 7.08
CA ILE A 68 54.13 24.70 6.21
C ILE A 68 54.77 26.02 5.73
N ASP A 69 56.04 26.23 6.08
CA ASP A 69 56.82 27.40 5.70
C ASP A 69 57.17 27.33 4.20
N GLY A 70 57.14 28.48 3.55
CA GLY A 70 57.50 28.66 2.15
C GLY A 70 58.29 29.95 1.94
N ASP A 71 58.59 30.28 0.67
CA ASP A 71 59.34 31.53 0.35
C ASP A 71 58.42 32.73 0.49
N ASN A 72 58.63 33.56 1.53
CA ASN A 72 57.85 34.76 1.86
C ASN A 72 56.31 34.44 1.93
N SER A 73 55.98 33.24 2.37
CA SER A 73 54.60 32.75 2.43
C SER A 73 54.49 31.53 3.34
N PHE A 74 53.27 31.23 3.76
CA PHE A 74 52.99 29.98 4.44
C PHE A 74 51.76 29.32 3.84
N THR A 75 51.66 28.03 4.02
CA THR A 75 50.49 27.22 3.65
C THR A 75 50.00 26.48 4.90
N CYS A 76 48.67 26.47 5.13
CA CYS A 76 48.08 25.70 6.20
C CYS A 76 47.52 24.37 5.66
N ASN A 77 47.99 23.27 6.21
CA ASN A 77 47.38 21.95 6.03
C ASN A 77 46.32 21.75 7.11
N CYS A 78 45.03 21.95 6.75
CA CYS A 78 43.95 21.97 7.73
C CYS A 78 43.66 20.58 8.28
N HIS A 79 43.37 20.49 9.56
CA HIS A 79 42.83 19.31 10.18
C HIS A 79 41.48 18.96 9.56
N PRO A 80 41.08 17.68 9.57
CA PRO A 80 39.75 17.24 9.06
C PRO A 80 38.62 18.04 9.67
N GLY A 81 37.66 18.48 8.84
CA GLY A 81 36.53 19.34 9.26
C GLY A 81 36.77 20.82 9.21
N TYR A 82 37.99 21.27 8.82
CA TYR A 82 38.33 22.70 8.72
C TYR A 82 38.78 23.07 7.31
N THR A 83 38.54 24.32 6.94
CA THR A 83 38.89 24.92 5.66
C THR A 83 39.26 26.41 5.84
N GLY A 84 39.58 27.05 4.72
CA GLY A 84 40.01 28.46 4.69
C GLY A 84 41.53 28.59 4.72
N ARG A 85 42.03 29.80 4.37
CA ARG A 85 43.45 30.05 4.19
C ARG A 85 44.29 29.74 5.43
N VAL A 86 43.70 29.96 6.60
CA VAL A 86 44.33 29.73 7.91
C VAL A 86 43.53 28.72 8.76
N CYS A 87 42.74 27.87 8.12
CA CYS A 87 41.92 26.81 8.74
C CYS A 87 40.97 27.34 9.83
N GLN A 88 40.42 28.52 9.61
CA GLN A 88 39.56 29.22 10.57
C GLN A 88 38.08 28.83 10.45
N THR A 89 37.67 28.20 9.37
CA THR A 89 36.28 27.88 9.06
C THR A 89 36.02 26.39 9.23
N GLN A 90 35.02 26.01 10.03
CA GLN A 90 34.52 24.64 10.07
C GLN A 90 33.74 24.34 8.78
N ILE A 91 33.93 23.19 8.23
CA ILE A 91 33.15 22.69 7.12
C ILE A 91 31.80 22.26 7.69
N ASN A 92 30.71 22.69 7.06
CA ASN A 92 29.37 22.21 7.37
C ASN A 92 28.99 21.09 6.37
N GLU A 93 29.14 19.85 6.81
CA GLU A 93 28.87 18.71 5.95
C GLU A 93 27.35 18.56 5.65
N CYS A 94 26.49 19.17 6.48
CA CYS A 94 25.03 19.17 6.27
C CYS A 94 24.56 20.01 5.07
N GLU A 95 25.39 20.89 4.52
CA GLU A 95 25.06 21.67 3.32
C GLU A 95 24.79 20.78 2.08
N SER A 96 25.41 19.59 2.04
CA SER A 96 25.18 18.60 0.98
C SER A 96 23.83 17.86 1.11
N ASN A 97 23.05 18.12 2.17
CA ASN A 97 21.78 17.43 2.48
C ASN A 97 21.91 15.89 2.49
N PRO A 98 22.84 15.32 3.26
CA PRO A 98 23.14 13.90 3.19
C PRO A 98 22.04 12.99 3.78
N CYS A 99 21.16 13.55 4.64
CA CYS A 99 20.11 12.78 5.31
C CYS A 99 18.85 12.71 4.46
N GLN A 100 18.44 11.47 4.11
CA GLN A 100 17.29 11.19 3.28
C GLN A 100 15.98 11.16 4.09
N PHE A 101 14.84 11.04 3.41
CA PHE A 101 13.49 10.98 3.99
C PHE A 101 13.22 12.04 5.08
N GLY A 102 13.89 13.19 4.95
CA GLY A 102 13.72 14.31 5.88
C GLY A 102 14.30 14.06 7.28
N GLY A 103 15.29 13.19 7.39
CA GLY A 103 16.13 13.05 8.58
C GLY A 103 16.80 14.39 8.93
N HIS A 104 17.04 14.62 10.22
CA HIS A 104 17.75 15.81 10.70
C HIS A 104 19.26 15.59 10.64
N CYS A 105 19.97 16.48 9.96
CA CYS A 105 21.43 16.44 9.90
C CYS A 105 22.02 17.26 11.06
N GLU A 106 22.93 16.66 11.80
CA GLU A 106 23.71 17.29 12.85
C GLU A 106 25.17 17.35 12.39
N ASP A 107 25.69 18.60 12.25
CA ASP A 107 27.06 18.82 11.82
C ASP A 107 28.05 18.53 12.96
N LEU A 108 29.12 17.81 12.65
CA LEU A 108 30.19 17.44 13.59
C LEU A 108 31.55 17.88 13.02
N ILE A 109 32.60 17.82 13.82
CA ILE A 109 33.94 18.10 13.34
C ILE A 109 34.44 16.96 12.43
N GLY A 110 34.56 17.26 11.15
CA GLY A 110 35.03 16.29 10.13
C GLY A 110 34.03 15.21 9.77
N GLY A 111 32.73 15.48 9.95
CA GLY A 111 31.66 14.59 9.57
C GLY A 111 30.29 15.08 9.99
N TYR A 112 29.29 14.25 9.82
CA TYR A 112 27.91 14.52 10.20
C TYR A 112 27.23 13.29 10.79
N GLN A 113 26.13 13.52 11.46
CA GLN A 113 25.23 12.46 11.94
C GLN A 113 23.79 12.74 11.51
N CYS A 114 23.12 11.75 10.92
CA CYS A 114 21.70 11.84 10.63
C CYS A 114 20.86 11.27 11.79
N ARG A 115 19.88 12.04 12.25
CA ARG A 115 18.81 11.58 13.13
C ARG A 115 17.59 11.26 12.28
N CYS A 116 17.33 9.97 12.07
CA CYS A 116 16.26 9.50 11.21
C CYS A 116 14.89 9.70 11.84
N LYS A 117 13.90 9.99 10.99
CA LYS A 117 12.49 9.96 11.38
C LYS A 117 12.01 8.53 11.59
N PRO A 118 10.94 8.32 12.39
CA PRO A 118 10.31 7.02 12.53
C PRO A 118 9.99 6.40 11.16
N GLY A 119 10.21 5.10 11.03
CA GLY A 119 10.04 4.34 9.79
C GLY A 119 11.24 4.37 8.85
N THR A 120 12.31 5.11 9.20
CA THR A 120 13.54 5.12 8.41
C THR A 120 14.77 4.79 9.26
N SER A 121 15.81 4.23 8.63
CA SER A 121 17.06 3.81 9.26
C SER A 121 18.23 3.93 8.28
N GLY A 122 19.42 3.51 8.71
CA GLY A 122 20.66 3.68 7.95
C GLY A 122 21.46 4.90 8.36
N ARG A 123 22.71 5.02 7.87
CA ARG A 123 23.60 6.13 8.22
C ARG A 123 23.06 7.47 7.75
N ASN A 124 22.45 7.48 6.58
CA ASN A 124 21.87 8.65 5.92
C ASN A 124 20.33 8.59 5.91
N CYS A 125 19.73 7.73 6.75
CA CYS A 125 18.29 7.45 6.77
C CYS A 125 17.74 6.89 5.44
N GLU A 126 18.59 6.26 4.64
CA GLU A 126 18.31 5.78 3.29
C GLU A 126 17.46 4.50 3.23
N ILE A 127 17.25 3.85 4.36
CA ILE A 127 16.53 2.59 4.45
C ILE A 127 15.13 2.84 4.99
N ASN A 128 14.08 2.52 4.21
CA ASN A 128 12.72 2.39 4.71
C ASN A 128 12.61 1.11 5.57
N VAL A 129 12.09 1.25 6.78
CA VAL A 129 11.79 0.09 7.63
C VAL A 129 10.55 -0.58 7.09
N ASN A 130 10.61 -1.87 6.83
CA ASN A 130 9.47 -2.61 6.27
C ASN A 130 8.53 -3.04 7.40
N GLU A 131 7.41 -2.35 7.56
CA GLU A 131 6.41 -2.65 8.55
C GLU A 131 5.65 -3.95 8.24
N CYS A 132 5.61 -4.37 6.98
CA CYS A 132 4.99 -5.62 6.56
C CYS A 132 5.71 -6.87 7.08
N TYR A 133 6.94 -6.76 7.57
CA TYR A 133 7.71 -7.88 8.11
C TYR A 133 7.02 -8.56 9.30
N SER A 134 6.23 -7.79 10.07
CA SER A 134 5.44 -8.32 11.19
C SER A 134 4.17 -9.07 10.77
N ASN A 135 3.89 -9.18 9.47
CA ASN A 135 2.67 -9.78 8.90
C ASN A 135 1.38 -9.20 9.54
N PRO A 136 1.16 -7.89 9.49
CA PRO A 136 0.02 -7.27 10.16
C PRO A 136 -1.32 -7.53 9.46
N CYS A 137 -1.30 -7.86 8.16
CA CYS A 137 -2.50 -8.09 7.36
C CYS A 137 -2.98 -9.54 7.50
N ARG A 138 -4.30 -9.72 7.70
CA ARG A 138 -4.95 -11.01 7.93
C ARG A 138 -5.68 -11.53 6.70
N ASN A 139 -6.17 -12.76 6.83
CA ASN A 139 -7.04 -13.40 5.83
C ASN A 139 -6.50 -13.38 4.39
N GLY A 140 -5.19 -13.48 4.23
CA GLY A 140 -4.55 -13.52 2.91
C GLY A 140 -4.48 -12.17 2.19
N ALA A 141 -4.69 -11.06 2.90
CA ALA A 141 -4.56 -9.71 2.35
C ALA A 141 -3.10 -9.39 2.01
N THR A 142 -2.91 -8.52 1.01
CA THR A 142 -1.60 -8.02 0.62
C THR A 142 -1.20 -6.84 1.50
N CYS A 143 0.01 -6.90 2.07
CA CYS A 143 0.57 -5.77 2.82
C CYS A 143 1.39 -4.89 1.87
N ILE A 144 1.12 -3.59 1.88
CA ILE A 144 1.86 -2.57 1.15
C ILE A 144 2.61 -1.71 2.16
N ASP A 145 3.94 -1.74 2.06
CA ASP A 145 4.84 -0.99 2.91
C ASP A 145 4.88 0.49 2.53
N GLY A 146 5.02 1.36 3.52
CA GLY A 146 5.19 2.81 3.36
C GLY A 146 6.18 3.37 4.37
N ILE A 147 6.37 4.68 4.41
CA ILE A 147 7.26 5.27 5.42
C ILE A 147 6.52 5.37 6.76
N ASN A 148 6.98 4.63 7.76
CA ASN A 148 6.39 4.53 9.11
C ASN A 148 4.91 4.14 9.11
N ARG A 149 4.48 3.37 8.14
CA ARG A 149 3.10 2.89 7.99
C ARG A 149 3.02 1.75 7.00
N TYR A 150 1.95 0.99 7.08
CA TYR A 150 1.57 0.02 6.07
C TYR A 150 0.09 0.17 5.72
N THR A 151 -0.31 -0.46 4.65
CA THR A 151 -1.70 -0.57 4.22
C THR A 151 -1.99 -2.01 3.85
N CYS A 152 -3.12 -2.54 4.31
CA CYS A 152 -3.58 -3.86 3.91
C CYS A 152 -4.58 -3.74 2.77
N GLU A 153 -4.29 -4.38 1.64
CA GLU A 153 -5.22 -4.60 0.55
C GLU A 153 -5.99 -5.89 0.79
N CYS A 154 -7.26 -5.75 1.22
CA CYS A 154 -8.09 -6.88 1.55
C CYS A 154 -8.53 -7.65 0.30
N ILE A 155 -8.53 -8.98 0.40
CA ILE A 155 -9.22 -9.80 -0.59
C ILE A 155 -10.74 -9.64 -0.45
N PRO A 156 -11.52 -9.91 -1.52
CA PRO A 156 -12.97 -9.83 -1.46
C PRO A 156 -13.57 -10.63 -0.31
N GLY A 157 -14.55 -10.04 0.39
CA GLY A 157 -15.21 -10.61 1.55
C GLY A 157 -14.65 -10.16 2.89
N PHE A 158 -13.54 -9.43 2.91
CA PHE A 158 -12.95 -8.93 4.15
C PHE A 158 -12.82 -7.41 4.16
N THR A 159 -12.86 -6.84 5.36
CA THR A 159 -12.70 -5.42 5.64
C THR A 159 -11.97 -5.21 6.98
N GLY A 160 -11.74 -3.97 7.35
CA GLY A 160 -10.95 -3.61 8.53
C GLY A 160 -9.55 -3.14 8.17
N GLN A 161 -8.86 -2.50 9.12
CA GLN A 161 -7.51 -1.96 8.91
C GLN A 161 -6.49 -3.06 8.58
N HIS A 162 -6.71 -4.26 9.12
CA HIS A 162 -5.87 -5.44 8.95
C HIS A 162 -6.59 -6.55 8.17
N CYS A 163 -7.74 -6.24 7.55
CA CYS A 163 -8.62 -7.20 6.87
C CYS A 163 -9.10 -8.33 7.80
N GLU A 164 -9.28 -8.01 9.07
CA GLU A 164 -9.65 -8.98 10.12
C GLU A 164 -11.14 -9.30 10.17
N THR A 165 -11.99 -8.49 9.54
CA THR A 165 -13.44 -8.60 9.65
C THR A 165 -14.05 -9.15 8.37
N ASN A 166 -14.83 -10.25 8.48
CA ASN A 166 -15.68 -10.73 7.39
C ASN A 166 -16.80 -9.72 7.10
N ILE A 167 -17.01 -9.40 5.85
CA ILE A 167 -18.16 -8.57 5.42
C ILE A 167 -19.39 -9.46 5.54
N ASN A 168 -20.41 -8.96 6.27
CA ASN A 168 -21.67 -9.69 6.39
C ASN A 168 -22.64 -9.26 5.28
N GLU A 169 -22.73 -10.08 4.21
CA GLU A 169 -23.61 -9.78 3.09
C GLU A 169 -25.10 -9.87 3.45
N CYS A 170 -25.41 -10.59 4.53
CA CYS A 170 -26.81 -10.71 4.99
C CYS A 170 -27.41 -9.41 5.49
N LEU A 171 -26.59 -8.39 5.80
CA LEU A 171 -27.09 -7.06 6.20
C LEU A 171 -27.93 -6.37 5.10
N SER A 172 -27.70 -6.74 3.84
CA SER A 172 -28.49 -6.24 2.71
C SER A 172 -29.84 -6.93 2.53
N ASN A 173 -30.20 -7.91 3.39
CA ASN A 173 -31.40 -8.75 3.29
C ASN A 173 -31.58 -9.36 1.90
N PRO A 174 -30.60 -10.11 1.37
CA PRO A 174 -30.62 -10.57 -0.01
C PRO A 174 -31.61 -11.70 -0.29
N CYS A 175 -32.13 -12.38 0.75
CA CYS A 175 -33.06 -13.49 0.65
C CYS A 175 -34.51 -12.99 0.70
N ALA A 176 -35.29 -13.35 -0.32
CA ALA A 176 -36.69 -13.00 -0.45
C ALA A 176 -37.61 -14.00 0.27
N ASN A 177 -38.91 -13.71 0.30
CA ASN A 177 -39.99 -14.60 0.75
C ASN A 177 -39.73 -15.25 2.12
N GLY A 178 -39.04 -14.54 3.03
CA GLY A 178 -38.74 -15.07 4.35
C GLY A 178 -37.59 -16.09 4.39
N GLY A 179 -36.81 -16.20 3.34
CA GLY A 179 -35.60 -17.01 3.30
C GLY A 179 -34.59 -16.58 4.36
N LYS A 180 -33.98 -17.54 5.05
CA LYS A 180 -32.94 -17.26 6.05
C LYS A 180 -31.58 -17.08 5.37
N CYS A 181 -30.98 -15.92 5.57
CA CYS A 181 -29.64 -15.65 5.05
C CYS A 181 -28.57 -16.26 5.97
N VAL A 182 -27.59 -16.93 5.36
CA VAL A 182 -26.40 -17.49 6.00
C VAL A 182 -25.20 -16.83 5.36
N ASP A 183 -24.45 -16.04 6.16
CA ASP A 183 -23.24 -15.37 5.73
C ASP A 183 -22.12 -16.35 5.37
N ARG A 184 -21.31 -15.97 4.38
CA ARG A 184 -20.15 -16.74 3.88
C ARG A 184 -19.01 -15.78 3.60
N ILE A 185 -17.82 -16.29 3.32
CA ILE A 185 -16.71 -15.47 2.84
C ILE A 185 -17.03 -14.98 1.42
N ASN A 186 -17.08 -13.66 1.24
CA ASN A 186 -17.35 -13.00 -0.04
C ASN A 186 -18.69 -13.45 -0.69
N GLY A 187 -19.71 -13.66 0.11
CA GLY A 187 -21.03 -14.05 -0.38
C GLY A 187 -21.96 -14.57 0.70
N PHE A 188 -23.14 -14.96 0.30
CA PHE A 188 -24.16 -15.49 1.19
C PHE A 188 -24.84 -16.71 0.59
N ARG A 189 -25.59 -17.41 1.41
CA ARG A 189 -26.51 -18.47 1.01
C ARG A 189 -27.88 -18.24 1.64
N CYS A 190 -28.94 -18.36 0.82
CA CYS A 190 -30.30 -18.39 1.33
C CYS A 190 -30.76 -19.82 1.61
N GLU A 191 -31.35 -20.03 2.78
CA GLU A 191 -32.13 -21.21 3.12
C GLU A 191 -33.59 -20.86 2.89
N CYS A 192 -34.16 -21.34 1.77
CA CYS A 192 -35.49 -20.99 1.36
C CYS A 192 -36.56 -21.74 2.17
N PRO A 193 -37.68 -21.08 2.51
CA PRO A 193 -38.84 -21.77 3.04
C PRO A 193 -39.45 -22.69 1.95
N ARG A 194 -40.30 -23.61 2.39
CA ARG A 194 -40.99 -24.55 1.46
C ARG A 194 -41.81 -23.77 0.44
N GLY A 195 -41.83 -24.26 -0.77
CA GLY A 195 -42.47 -23.63 -1.91
C GLY A 195 -41.59 -22.68 -2.69
N TYR A 196 -40.42 -22.28 -2.15
CA TYR A 196 -39.49 -21.41 -2.85
C TYR A 196 -38.15 -22.08 -3.11
N TYR A 197 -37.51 -21.68 -4.22
CA TYR A 197 -36.19 -22.17 -4.61
C TYR A 197 -35.35 -21.02 -5.20
N ASP A 198 -34.23 -21.32 -5.79
CA ASP A 198 -33.15 -20.47 -6.28
C ASP A 198 -32.25 -19.86 -5.18
N ALA A 199 -31.20 -19.14 -5.66
CA ALA A 199 -30.15 -18.59 -4.80
C ALA A 199 -30.66 -17.51 -3.83
N ARG A 200 -31.79 -16.88 -4.12
CA ARG A 200 -32.41 -15.79 -3.34
C ARG A 200 -33.84 -16.06 -2.90
N CYS A 201 -34.35 -17.29 -3.13
CA CYS A 201 -35.72 -17.68 -2.81
C CYS A 201 -36.79 -16.82 -3.53
N LEU A 202 -36.48 -16.40 -4.76
CA LEU A 202 -37.40 -15.57 -5.56
C LEU A 202 -38.42 -16.41 -6.34
N SER A 203 -38.03 -17.59 -6.71
CA SER A 203 -38.83 -18.47 -7.57
C SER A 203 -39.74 -19.38 -6.76
N ASP A 204 -41.01 -19.40 -7.12
CA ASP A 204 -41.98 -20.34 -6.59
C ASP A 204 -41.82 -21.74 -7.24
N VAL A 205 -41.96 -22.78 -6.46
CA VAL A 205 -41.95 -24.16 -6.95
C VAL A 205 -43.27 -24.40 -7.64
N ASN A 206 -43.25 -24.82 -8.90
CA ASN A 206 -44.46 -25.15 -9.63
C ASN A 206 -44.88 -26.59 -9.31
N GLU A 207 -45.83 -26.75 -8.38
CA GLU A 207 -46.33 -28.06 -8.00
C GLU A 207 -47.13 -28.71 -9.11
N CYS A 208 -47.72 -27.91 -10.02
CA CYS A 208 -48.44 -28.40 -11.19
C CYS A 208 -47.54 -29.11 -12.21
N ALA A 209 -46.22 -28.91 -12.17
CA ALA A 209 -45.25 -29.55 -13.07
C ALA A 209 -45.28 -31.11 -12.95
N SER A 210 -45.71 -31.63 -11.79
CA SER A 210 -45.85 -33.05 -11.56
C SER A 210 -47.17 -33.65 -12.09
N ASN A 211 -48.05 -32.84 -12.72
CA ASN A 211 -49.39 -33.20 -13.16
C ASN A 211 -50.22 -33.89 -12.05
N PRO A 212 -50.40 -33.23 -10.90
CA PRO A 212 -51.03 -33.83 -9.75
C PRO A 212 -52.53 -34.09 -9.94
N CYS A 213 -53.19 -33.30 -10.80
CA CYS A 213 -54.62 -33.41 -11.08
C CYS A 213 -54.87 -34.50 -12.12
N ILE A 214 -55.72 -35.47 -11.77
CA ILE A 214 -56.08 -36.58 -12.64
C ILE A 214 -57.48 -36.40 -13.22
N ASN A 215 -57.94 -37.36 -14.04
CA ASN A 215 -59.25 -37.34 -14.67
C ASN A 215 -59.54 -36.03 -15.45
N GLY A 216 -58.54 -35.44 -16.06
CA GLY A 216 -58.70 -34.23 -16.88
C GLY A 216 -58.90 -32.93 -16.09
N GLY A 217 -58.70 -32.92 -14.78
CA GLY A 217 -58.76 -31.70 -13.95
C GLY A 217 -57.61 -30.73 -14.32
N SER A 218 -57.88 -29.42 -14.32
CA SER A 218 -56.88 -28.38 -14.45
C SER A 218 -56.19 -28.09 -13.13
N CYS A 219 -54.88 -27.81 -13.19
CA CYS A 219 -54.05 -27.50 -12.02
C CYS A 219 -53.81 -26.01 -11.94
N GLU A 220 -54.05 -25.41 -10.78
CA GLU A 220 -53.64 -24.04 -10.43
C GLU A 220 -52.53 -24.11 -9.40
N ASP A 221 -51.41 -23.48 -9.73
CA ASP A 221 -50.24 -23.44 -8.87
C ASP A 221 -50.35 -22.40 -7.80
N GLY A 222 -49.81 -22.65 -6.59
CA GLY A 222 -49.76 -21.75 -5.48
C GLY A 222 -48.56 -22.04 -4.58
N VAL A 223 -48.24 -21.12 -3.66
CA VAL A 223 -47.05 -21.26 -2.81
C VAL A 223 -47.11 -22.55 -1.97
N ASN A 224 -46.23 -23.49 -2.22
CA ASN A 224 -46.11 -24.81 -1.57
C ASN A 224 -47.43 -25.61 -1.57
N GLN A 225 -48.27 -25.42 -2.57
CA GLN A 225 -49.56 -26.08 -2.71
C GLN A 225 -50.06 -25.98 -4.16
N PHE A 226 -51.03 -26.83 -4.52
CA PHE A 226 -51.77 -26.71 -5.77
C PHE A 226 -53.25 -26.88 -5.53
N ILE A 227 -54.07 -26.40 -6.43
CA ILE A 227 -55.50 -26.59 -6.44
C ILE A 227 -55.90 -27.29 -7.75
N CYS A 228 -56.66 -28.37 -7.65
CA CYS A 228 -57.22 -29.00 -8.82
C CYS A 228 -58.66 -28.55 -9.04
N HIS A 229 -58.93 -28.04 -10.23
CA HIS A 229 -60.30 -27.78 -10.72
C HIS A 229 -60.79 -29.01 -11.48
N CYS A 230 -61.61 -29.79 -10.83
CA CYS A 230 -62.07 -31.04 -11.36
C CYS A 230 -63.14 -30.84 -12.45
N LEU A 231 -63.15 -31.73 -13.43
CA LEU A 231 -64.28 -31.84 -14.37
C LEU A 231 -65.53 -32.34 -13.67
N PRO A 232 -66.75 -31.99 -14.18
CA PRO A 232 -67.98 -32.45 -13.61
C PRO A 232 -68.03 -34.00 -13.48
N GLY A 233 -68.49 -34.44 -12.34
CA GLY A 233 -68.52 -35.87 -11.96
C GLY A 233 -67.34 -36.32 -11.13
N TYR A 234 -66.27 -35.51 -11.07
CA TYR A 234 -65.06 -35.83 -10.28
C TYR A 234 -64.91 -34.90 -9.07
N GLY A 235 -64.40 -35.44 -8.00
CA GLY A 235 -64.08 -34.75 -6.74
C GLY A 235 -62.81 -35.29 -6.13
N GLY A 236 -62.49 -34.73 -4.91
CA GLY A 236 -61.25 -35.03 -4.23
C GLY A 236 -60.16 -33.97 -4.50
N GLN A 237 -59.07 -34.01 -3.75
CA GLN A 237 -58.00 -33.01 -3.82
C GLN A 237 -57.25 -33.03 -5.17
N ARG A 238 -57.26 -34.18 -5.79
CA ARG A 238 -56.55 -34.42 -7.09
C ARG A 238 -57.52 -34.86 -8.19
N CYS A 239 -58.84 -34.70 -7.96
CA CYS A 239 -59.94 -35.20 -8.82
C CYS A 239 -59.92 -36.72 -8.93
N GLU A 240 -59.46 -37.40 -7.91
CA GLU A 240 -59.29 -38.88 -7.90
C GLU A 240 -60.57 -39.64 -7.60
N ARG A 241 -61.61 -38.96 -7.13
CA ARG A 241 -62.86 -39.62 -6.71
C ARG A 241 -63.97 -39.32 -7.70
N ASP A 242 -64.67 -40.36 -8.15
CA ASP A 242 -65.95 -40.22 -8.80
C ASP A 242 -67.02 -39.77 -7.79
N ILE A 243 -67.83 -38.79 -8.17
CA ILE A 243 -68.93 -38.32 -7.34
C ILE A 243 -70.10 -39.25 -7.51
N ASP A 244 -70.51 -39.90 -6.44
CA ASP A 244 -71.70 -40.78 -6.43
C ASP A 244 -72.94 -39.93 -6.41
N GLU A 245 -73.59 -39.73 -7.59
CA GLU A 245 -74.84 -38.98 -7.69
C GLU A 245 -75.98 -39.66 -7.01
N CYS A 246 -75.91 -41.00 -6.84
CA CYS A 246 -76.89 -41.80 -6.14
C CYS A 246 -76.96 -41.50 -4.63
N SER A 247 -75.87 -40.94 -4.08
CA SER A 247 -75.81 -40.57 -2.67
C SER A 247 -76.88 -39.51 -2.23
N SER A 248 -77.41 -38.79 -3.20
CA SER A 248 -78.58 -37.86 -2.98
C SER A 248 -79.94 -38.52 -3.01
N ASN A 249 -80.01 -39.85 -3.23
CA ASN A 249 -81.21 -40.63 -3.37
C ASN A 249 -82.20 -40.06 -4.43
N PRO A 250 -81.77 -39.83 -5.65
CA PRO A 250 -82.58 -39.15 -6.67
C PRO A 250 -83.78 -40.00 -7.18
N CYS A 251 -83.66 -41.34 -7.08
CA CYS A 251 -84.70 -42.25 -7.53
C CYS A 251 -85.84 -42.39 -6.53
N GLN A 252 -87.09 -42.09 -6.94
CA GLN A 252 -88.28 -42.08 -6.11
C GLN A 252 -88.98 -43.46 -6.18
N HIS A 253 -90.01 -43.64 -5.34
CA HIS A 253 -90.88 -44.76 -5.26
C HIS A 253 -90.16 -46.16 -5.25
N GLY A 254 -88.92 -46.17 -4.62
CA GLY A 254 -88.16 -47.41 -4.50
C GLY A 254 -87.42 -47.87 -5.75
N GLY A 255 -87.23 -46.98 -6.73
CA GLY A 255 -86.40 -47.22 -7.92
C GLY A 255 -84.92 -47.42 -7.48
N THR A 256 -84.22 -48.28 -8.23
CA THR A 256 -82.74 -48.53 -7.99
C THR A 256 -81.90 -47.47 -8.71
N CYS A 257 -81.02 -46.81 -7.98
CA CYS A 257 -80.09 -45.87 -8.58
C CYS A 257 -78.82 -46.55 -9.02
N HIS A 258 -78.38 -46.26 -10.24
CA HIS A 258 -77.06 -46.63 -10.79
C HIS A 258 -76.25 -45.41 -11.07
N ASP A 259 -75.14 -45.30 -10.37
CA ASP A 259 -74.17 -44.20 -10.50
C ASP A 259 -73.46 -44.31 -11.88
N ARG A 260 -73.15 -43.10 -12.44
CA ARG A 260 -72.44 -42.95 -13.70
C ARG A 260 -71.64 -41.63 -13.61
N LEU A 261 -70.65 -41.52 -14.47
CA LEU A 261 -69.83 -40.30 -14.50
C LEU A 261 -70.70 -39.06 -14.78
N ASN A 262 -70.74 -38.11 -13.76
CA ASN A 262 -71.54 -36.89 -13.81
C ASN A 262 -73.03 -37.10 -14.13
N ALA A 263 -73.57 -38.26 -13.80
CA ALA A 263 -74.98 -38.63 -14.09
C ALA A 263 -75.42 -39.80 -13.21
N TYR A 264 -76.66 -40.07 -13.17
CA TYR A 264 -77.24 -41.28 -12.60
C TYR A 264 -78.31 -41.85 -13.52
N LYS A 265 -78.62 -43.07 -13.32
CA LYS A 265 -79.77 -43.71 -13.95
C LYS A 265 -80.63 -44.39 -12.91
N CYS A 266 -81.93 -44.14 -12.96
CA CYS A 266 -82.90 -44.85 -12.14
C CYS A 266 -83.51 -46.04 -12.95
N ASP A 267 -83.48 -47.24 -12.35
CA ASP A 267 -84.32 -48.36 -12.80
C ASP A 267 -85.58 -48.41 -11.94
N CYS A 268 -86.74 -48.03 -12.56
CA CYS A 268 -88.01 -47.88 -11.87
C CYS A 268 -88.67 -49.17 -11.59
N VAL A 269 -89.37 -49.25 -10.45
CA VAL A 269 -90.27 -50.41 -10.18
C VAL A 269 -91.52 -50.38 -11.08
N LEU A 270 -92.15 -51.48 -11.24
CA LEU A 270 -93.42 -51.60 -12.03
C LEU A 270 -94.46 -50.59 -11.55
N GLY A 271 -95.10 -49.88 -12.51
CA GLY A 271 -96.09 -48.84 -12.24
C GLY A 271 -95.47 -47.39 -12.18
N PHE A 272 -94.12 -47.24 -12.30
CA PHE A 272 -93.50 -45.93 -12.29
C PHE A 272 -92.57 -45.71 -13.48
N THR A 273 -92.46 -44.46 -13.92
CA THR A 273 -91.62 -44.05 -15.03
C THR A 273 -91.06 -42.63 -14.77
N GLY A 274 -90.25 -42.09 -15.68
CA GLY A 274 -89.58 -40.82 -15.55
C GLY A 274 -88.10 -40.95 -15.22
N VAL A 275 -87.33 -39.86 -15.28
CA VAL A 275 -85.87 -39.83 -15.03
C VAL A 275 -85.56 -40.24 -13.58
N ASN A 276 -86.48 -39.87 -12.66
CA ASN A 276 -86.33 -40.10 -11.20
C ASN A 276 -87.44 -41.09 -10.73
N CYS A 277 -88.13 -41.84 -11.62
CA CYS A 277 -89.28 -42.68 -11.32
C CYS A 277 -90.42 -41.90 -10.67
N GLU A 278 -90.58 -40.63 -11.00
CA GLU A 278 -91.49 -39.69 -10.42
C GLU A 278 -92.92 -39.80 -10.94
N THR A 279 -93.16 -40.40 -12.10
CA THR A 279 -94.45 -40.49 -12.79
C THR A 279 -95.06 -41.85 -12.59
N ASN A 280 -96.33 -41.92 -12.07
CA ASN A 280 -97.18 -43.13 -12.01
C ASN A 280 -97.76 -43.36 -13.38
N ILE A 281 -97.67 -44.60 -13.91
CA ILE A 281 -98.19 -44.99 -15.22
C ILE A 281 -99.48 -45.77 -15.15
N ASP A 282 -100.04 -45.98 -13.93
CA ASP A 282 -101.28 -46.76 -13.77
C ASP A 282 -102.54 -45.85 -13.82
N ASP A 283 -102.45 -44.56 -14.18
CA ASP A 283 -103.57 -43.63 -14.39
C ASP A 283 -103.99 -43.49 -15.84
#